data_492c6c2fe627405df0e770e5d1f8d263
#
_entry.id   492c6c2fe627405df0e770e5d1f8d263
#
_cell.length_a   1.000
_cell.length_b   1.000
_cell.length_c   1.000
_cell.angle_alpha   90.00
_cell.angle_beta   90.00
_cell.angle_gamma   90.00
#
_symmetry.space_group_name_H-M   'P 1'
#
loop_
_entity.id
_entity.type
_entity.pdbx_description
1 polymer ?
#
loop_
_entity_poly.entity_id
_entity_poly.type
_entity_poly.pdbx_seq_one_letter_code
_entity_poly.pdbx_strand_id
1 'polypeptide(L)'
;MELPKISALPLNVTDQMGRRVAVPFPPRRIVSLVPSQTELLFDLGVGDKVVGVTKFCIHPAEARTQATVIGGTKNVDFEKIAALKPDLIIGNKEENYQTGIEQLAANYPVWLSDISNLPEALDMIRRVGFIAGAKEKADALAAEIEASFATLETAATAVTNQPVSVAYFIWRKPYMVAATGTFIDDLLRRAGFANAFAAQSRYPEISADQLAQAAPQRIFLSSEPYPFGEKHLAEFQAICPAAKIAIIDGELFSWYGSRLRQSAAYFSQLR
;
A
#
# COMPACT_ATOMS: atom_id res chain seq x y z
N MET A 1 42.83 23.98 0.09
CA MET A 1 42.19 24.09 1.43
C MET A 1 40.77 23.60 1.25
N GLU A 2 40.53 22.31 1.52
CA GLU A 2 39.18 21.76 1.47
C GLU A 2 38.34 22.33 2.61
N LEU A 3 37.22 22.94 2.26
CA LEU A 3 36.24 23.36 3.25
C LEU A 3 35.76 22.14 4.07
N PRO A 4 35.62 22.24 5.40
CA PRO A 4 35.15 21.15 6.19
C PRO A 4 33.73 20.75 5.70
N LYS A 5 33.55 19.49 5.36
CA LYS A 5 32.20 18.91 5.10
C LYS A 5 31.38 19.13 6.37
N ILE A 6 30.49 20.12 6.32
CA ILE A 6 29.48 20.28 7.38
C ILE A 6 28.66 19.02 7.34
N SER A 7 28.92 18.11 8.27
CA SER A 7 28.06 16.97 8.54
C SER A 7 26.73 17.55 9.02
N ALA A 8 25.73 17.56 8.16
CA ALA A 8 24.38 17.95 8.56
C ALA A 8 23.97 17.01 9.71
N LEU A 9 23.48 17.59 10.80
CA LEU A 9 22.96 16.81 11.93
C LEU A 9 21.85 15.89 11.41
N PRO A 10 21.80 14.62 11.87
CA PRO A 10 20.75 13.71 11.45
C PRO A 10 19.38 14.23 11.88
N LEU A 11 18.42 14.10 11.00
CA LEU A 11 17.03 14.40 11.27
C LEU A 11 16.45 13.26 12.14
N ASN A 12 16.02 13.57 13.35
CA ASN A 12 15.34 12.60 14.22
C ASN A 12 13.85 12.63 13.93
N VAL A 13 13.32 11.53 13.43
CA VAL A 13 11.90 11.35 13.12
C VAL A 13 11.32 10.15 13.87
N THR A 14 10.00 10.13 14.03
CA THR A 14 9.27 8.97 14.54
C THR A 14 8.57 8.31 13.36
N ASP A 15 8.70 7.00 13.21
CA ASP A 15 7.96 6.24 12.20
C ASP A 15 6.53 5.92 12.67
N GLN A 16 5.73 5.26 11.80
CA GLN A 16 4.35 4.91 12.17
C GLN A 16 4.25 3.74 13.14
N MET A 17 5.38 3.07 13.44
CA MET A 17 5.51 2.08 14.53
C MET A 17 5.89 2.72 15.88
N GLY A 18 5.99 4.06 15.97
CA GLY A 18 6.41 4.78 17.16
C GLY A 18 7.92 4.73 17.44
N ARG A 19 8.74 4.22 16.51
CA ARG A 19 10.19 4.09 16.70
C ARG A 19 10.89 5.39 16.30
N ARG A 20 11.92 5.79 17.06
CA ARG A 20 12.79 6.91 16.70
C ARG A 20 13.83 6.47 15.67
N VAL A 21 13.96 7.20 14.59
CA VAL A 21 14.90 6.94 13.49
C VAL A 21 15.73 8.20 13.23
N ALA A 22 17.05 8.08 13.31
CA ALA A 22 17.97 9.16 12.97
C ALA A 22 18.38 9.02 11.50
N VAL A 23 17.89 9.89 10.63
CA VAL A 23 18.10 9.84 9.17
C VAL A 23 19.08 10.92 8.77
N PRO A 24 20.17 10.63 8.03
CA PRO A 24 20.98 11.65 7.36
C PRO A 24 20.09 12.50 6.44
N PHE A 25 20.14 13.84 6.57
CA PHE A 25 19.18 14.69 5.84
C PHE A 25 19.88 15.69 4.92
N PRO A 26 19.43 15.81 3.67
CA PRO A 26 18.55 14.89 2.96
C PRO A 26 19.23 13.54 2.63
N PRO A 27 18.52 12.43 2.67
CA PRO A 27 19.09 11.13 2.31
C PRO A 27 19.49 11.13 0.83
N ARG A 28 20.54 10.38 0.49
CA ARG A 28 21.07 10.28 -0.87
C ARG A 28 20.98 8.89 -1.46
N ARG A 29 20.80 7.88 -0.61
CA ARG A 29 20.81 6.46 -1.01
C ARG A 29 19.67 5.73 -0.31
N ILE A 30 18.52 5.74 -0.95
CA ILE A 30 17.29 5.16 -0.40
C ILE A 30 17.11 3.73 -0.93
N VAL A 31 16.87 2.78 -0.03
CA VAL A 31 16.35 1.45 -0.39
C VAL A 31 14.88 1.40 -0.05
N SER A 32 14.03 1.09 -1.04
CA SER A 32 12.59 0.95 -0.87
C SER A 32 12.19 -0.52 -0.91
N LEU A 33 11.59 -1.01 0.18
CA LEU A 33 11.21 -2.42 0.36
C LEU A 33 9.76 -2.70 -0.08
N VAL A 34 9.02 -1.69 -0.52
CA VAL A 34 7.57 -1.77 -0.81
C VAL A 34 7.24 -1.10 -2.14
N PRO A 35 6.49 -1.78 -3.03
CA PRO A 35 6.15 -1.26 -4.35
C PRO A 35 5.45 0.11 -4.33
N SER A 36 4.40 0.27 -3.53
CA SER A 36 3.64 1.52 -3.43
C SER A 36 4.46 2.71 -2.93
N GLN A 37 5.42 2.47 -2.02
CA GLN A 37 6.34 3.49 -1.53
C GLN A 37 7.43 3.81 -2.54
N THR A 38 7.83 2.83 -3.36
CA THR A 38 8.75 3.07 -4.48
C THR A 38 8.10 4.02 -5.48
N GLU A 39 6.87 3.73 -5.94
CA GLU A 39 6.12 4.60 -6.83
C GLU A 39 5.99 6.01 -6.25
N LEU A 40 5.63 6.12 -4.96
CA LEU A 40 5.56 7.40 -4.25
C LEU A 40 6.86 8.20 -4.34
N LEU A 41 8.03 7.59 -4.08
CA LEU A 41 9.32 8.27 -4.14
C LEU A 41 9.62 8.83 -5.53
N PHE A 42 9.28 8.09 -6.59
CA PHE A 42 9.44 8.55 -7.96
C PHE A 42 8.48 9.71 -8.28
N ASP A 43 7.20 9.61 -7.90
CA ASP A 43 6.21 10.68 -8.11
C ASP A 43 6.54 11.95 -7.34
N LEU A 44 7.17 11.84 -6.18
CA LEU A 44 7.69 12.97 -5.42
C LEU A 44 8.94 13.58 -6.07
N GLY A 45 9.50 12.95 -7.12
CA GLY A 45 10.67 13.43 -7.84
C GLY A 45 11.98 13.21 -7.11
N VAL A 46 12.07 12.18 -6.28
CA VAL A 46 13.29 11.74 -5.60
C VAL A 46 13.74 10.34 -6.00
N GLY A 47 13.26 9.87 -7.14
CA GLY A 47 13.59 8.56 -7.70
C GLY A 47 15.08 8.39 -8.00
N ASP A 48 15.80 9.45 -8.31
CA ASP A 48 17.26 9.48 -8.49
C ASP A 48 18.05 9.07 -7.26
N LYS A 49 17.45 9.20 -6.07
CA LYS A 49 18.04 8.76 -4.80
C LYS A 49 17.75 7.31 -4.47
N VAL A 50 16.80 6.67 -5.18
CA VAL A 50 16.43 5.26 -4.95
C VAL A 50 17.48 4.36 -5.58
N VAL A 51 18.27 3.68 -4.74
CA VAL A 51 19.38 2.82 -5.17
C VAL A 51 19.06 1.32 -5.11
N GLY A 52 18.00 0.95 -4.39
CA GLY A 52 17.56 -0.45 -4.26
C GLY A 52 16.04 -0.56 -4.15
N VAL A 53 15.47 -1.55 -4.85
CA VAL A 53 14.02 -1.82 -4.90
C VAL A 53 13.75 -3.32 -4.90
N THR A 54 12.54 -3.74 -4.53
CA THR A 54 12.15 -5.15 -4.64
C THR A 54 11.77 -5.50 -6.10
N LYS A 55 11.76 -6.79 -6.40
CA LYS A 55 11.32 -7.29 -7.72
C LYS A 55 9.85 -6.96 -8.04
N PHE A 56 9.06 -6.60 -7.03
CA PHE A 56 7.65 -6.24 -7.15
C PHE A 56 7.44 -4.74 -7.39
N CYS A 57 8.48 -3.90 -7.34
CA CYS A 57 8.42 -2.49 -7.67
C CYS A 57 8.34 -2.29 -9.19
N ILE A 58 7.17 -2.54 -9.76
CA ILE A 58 6.90 -2.50 -11.20
C ILE A 58 6.49 -1.11 -11.68
N HIS A 59 6.17 -0.22 -10.77
CA HIS A 59 5.82 1.18 -11.03
C HIS A 59 6.78 2.13 -10.30
N PRO A 60 7.25 3.17 -11.00
CA PRO A 60 7.21 3.29 -12.46
C PRO A 60 8.10 2.23 -13.13
N ALA A 61 7.90 1.97 -14.42
CA ALA A 61 8.60 0.90 -15.15
C ALA A 61 10.13 1.01 -15.05
N GLU A 62 10.67 2.23 -14.99
CA GLU A 62 12.09 2.51 -14.84
C GLU A 62 12.68 2.19 -13.46
N ALA A 63 11.88 2.05 -12.41
CA ALA A 63 12.39 1.83 -11.06
C ALA A 63 13.35 0.64 -10.96
N ARG A 64 13.02 -0.48 -11.62
CA ARG A 64 13.86 -1.70 -11.61
C ARG A 64 15.06 -1.65 -12.57
N THR A 65 15.10 -0.68 -13.48
CA THR A 65 16.23 -0.48 -14.39
C THR A 65 17.21 0.56 -13.85
N GLN A 66 16.74 1.51 -13.07
CA GLN A 66 17.56 2.56 -12.43
C GLN A 66 18.14 2.12 -11.08
N ALA A 67 17.43 1.24 -10.34
CA ALA A 67 17.84 0.76 -9.03
C ALA A 67 18.16 -0.75 -9.03
N THR A 68 19.00 -1.18 -8.10
CA THR A 68 19.34 -2.60 -7.93
C THR A 68 18.15 -3.38 -7.36
N VAL A 69 17.79 -4.50 -7.98
CA VAL A 69 16.78 -5.41 -7.43
C VAL A 69 17.36 -6.23 -6.28
N ILE A 70 16.85 -5.96 -5.05
CA ILE A 70 17.36 -6.50 -3.78
C ILE A 70 16.52 -7.68 -3.25
N GLY A 71 15.81 -8.41 -4.09
CA GLY A 71 14.97 -9.54 -3.69
C GLY A 71 13.47 -9.22 -3.70
N GLY A 72 12.70 -9.90 -2.86
CA GLY A 72 11.27 -9.66 -2.67
C GLY A 72 10.96 -8.96 -1.36
N THR A 73 9.67 -8.61 -1.12
CA THR A 73 9.24 -7.92 0.11
C THR A 73 9.43 -8.77 1.37
N LYS A 74 9.29 -10.10 1.25
CA LYS A 74 9.45 -11.06 2.36
C LYS A 74 10.80 -11.79 2.38
N ASN A 75 11.68 -11.56 1.41
CA ASN A 75 12.99 -12.21 1.29
C ASN A 75 13.98 -11.28 0.59
N VAL A 76 14.45 -10.30 1.32
CA VAL A 76 15.45 -9.33 0.82
C VAL A 76 16.86 -9.95 0.83
N ASP A 77 17.70 -9.47 -0.08
CA ASP A 77 19.12 -9.83 -0.20
C ASP A 77 19.96 -8.83 0.62
N PHE A 78 20.37 -9.23 1.81
CA PHE A 78 21.12 -8.38 2.74
C PHE A 78 22.50 -7.98 2.19
N GLU A 79 23.15 -8.85 1.42
CA GLU A 79 24.46 -8.55 0.85
C GLU A 79 24.36 -7.45 -0.20
N LYS A 80 23.34 -7.54 -1.08
CA LYS A 80 23.08 -6.46 -2.03
C LYS A 80 22.72 -5.15 -1.33
N ILE A 81 21.90 -5.19 -0.29
CA ILE A 81 21.57 -3.99 0.48
C ILE A 81 22.84 -3.38 1.09
N ALA A 82 23.70 -4.21 1.69
CA ALA A 82 24.97 -3.76 2.26
C ALA A 82 25.91 -3.14 1.21
N ALA A 83 26.01 -3.73 0.02
CA ALA A 83 26.80 -3.18 -1.08
C ALA A 83 26.30 -1.80 -1.55
N LEU A 84 24.97 -1.55 -1.44
CA LEU A 84 24.37 -0.28 -1.78
C LEU A 84 24.64 0.82 -0.75
N LYS A 85 25.07 0.49 0.47
CA LYS A 85 25.35 1.45 1.57
C LYS A 85 24.21 2.47 1.73
N PRO A 86 22.97 2.05 1.99
CA PRO A 86 21.84 2.97 2.11
C PRO A 86 22.01 3.87 3.34
N ASP A 87 21.55 5.10 3.20
CA ASP A 87 21.42 6.06 4.30
C ASP A 87 19.97 6.22 4.77
N LEU A 88 19.02 5.56 4.07
CA LEU A 88 17.63 5.37 4.48
C LEU A 88 17.07 4.09 3.85
N ILE A 89 16.37 3.31 4.65
CA ILE A 89 15.55 2.19 4.18
C ILE A 89 14.10 2.49 4.55
N ILE A 90 13.18 2.35 3.59
CA ILE A 90 11.75 2.55 3.78
C ILE A 90 11.03 1.22 3.59
N GLY A 91 10.19 0.86 4.55
CA GLY A 91 9.43 -0.39 4.54
C GLY A 91 8.02 -0.22 5.14
N ASN A 92 7.30 -1.34 5.22
CA ASN A 92 5.96 -1.42 5.79
C ASN A 92 5.83 -2.65 6.68
N LYS A 93 5.07 -2.52 7.75
CA LYS A 93 4.85 -3.57 8.75
C LYS A 93 4.23 -4.85 8.18
N GLU A 94 3.26 -4.74 7.28
CA GLU A 94 2.57 -5.89 6.70
C GLU A 94 3.33 -6.52 5.54
N GLU A 95 3.97 -5.69 4.73
CA GLU A 95 4.69 -6.10 3.52
C GLU A 95 6.02 -6.79 3.85
N ASN A 96 6.69 -6.36 4.89
CA ASN A 96 8.01 -6.87 5.26
C ASN A 96 7.93 -7.83 6.45
N TYR A 97 8.93 -8.69 6.61
CA TYR A 97 9.02 -9.60 7.76
C TYR A 97 9.85 -9.01 8.87
N GLN A 98 9.37 -9.18 10.09
CA GLN A 98 9.90 -8.49 11.27
C GLN A 98 11.40 -8.73 11.48
N THR A 99 11.86 -9.99 11.47
CA THR A 99 13.27 -10.33 11.74
C THR A 99 14.22 -9.73 10.71
N GLY A 100 13.82 -9.63 9.44
CA GLY A 100 14.63 -8.98 8.41
C GLY A 100 14.72 -7.47 8.63
N ILE A 101 13.63 -6.83 9.05
CA ILE A 101 13.62 -5.42 9.40
C ILE A 101 14.51 -5.15 10.62
N GLU A 102 14.45 -5.98 11.64
CA GLU A 102 15.30 -5.86 12.84
C GLU A 102 16.79 -5.99 12.47
N GLN A 103 17.14 -6.94 11.59
CA GLN A 103 18.50 -7.10 11.10
C GLN A 103 18.99 -5.87 10.30
N LEU A 104 18.13 -5.27 9.47
CA LEU A 104 18.48 -4.04 8.74
C LEU A 104 18.61 -2.85 9.70
N ALA A 105 17.69 -2.71 10.67
CA ALA A 105 17.67 -1.61 11.62
C ALA A 105 18.89 -1.61 12.57
N ALA A 106 19.56 -2.74 12.74
CA ALA A 106 20.83 -2.80 13.50
C ALA A 106 21.97 -2.03 12.83
N ASN A 107 21.91 -1.80 11.51
CA ASN A 107 23.01 -1.21 10.74
C ASN A 107 22.62 0.05 9.95
N TYR A 108 21.32 0.27 9.72
CA TYR A 108 20.81 1.34 8.85
C TYR A 108 19.63 2.07 9.49
N PRO A 109 19.39 3.34 9.14
CA PRO A 109 18.12 4.00 9.42
C PRO A 109 16.98 3.32 8.67
N VAL A 110 16.06 2.66 9.39
CA VAL A 110 14.87 1.99 8.81
C VAL A 110 13.62 2.67 9.31
N TRP A 111 12.88 3.30 8.40
CA TRP A 111 11.59 3.92 8.65
C TRP A 111 10.46 2.99 8.19
N LEU A 112 9.48 2.70 9.05
CA LEU A 112 8.36 1.81 8.74
C LEU A 112 7.03 2.55 8.76
N SER A 113 6.21 2.24 7.77
CA SER A 113 4.79 2.56 7.78
C SER A 113 3.96 1.43 8.41
N ASP A 114 2.81 1.81 9.00
CA ASP A 114 1.74 0.92 9.48
C ASP A 114 0.42 1.57 9.07
N ILE A 115 -0.29 0.96 8.11
CA ILE A 115 -1.38 1.62 7.40
C ILE A 115 -2.57 0.68 7.32
N SER A 116 -3.69 1.11 7.89
CA SER A 116 -4.97 0.41 7.88
C SER A 116 -6.14 1.26 7.37
N ASN A 117 -5.91 2.56 7.12
CA ASN A 117 -6.93 3.51 6.68
C ASN A 117 -6.33 4.68 5.88
N LEU A 118 -7.18 5.44 5.21
CA LEU A 118 -6.76 6.59 4.39
C LEU A 118 -6.02 7.68 5.18
N PRO A 119 -6.44 8.11 6.39
CA PRO A 119 -5.67 9.06 7.18
C PRO A 119 -4.22 8.64 7.46
N GLU A 120 -3.99 7.36 7.77
CA GLU A 120 -2.64 6.82 7.98
C GLU A 120 -1.83 6.78 6.67
N ALA A 121 -2.47 6.52 5.53
CA ALA A 121 -1.82 6.60 4.22
C ALA A 121 -1.39 8.04 3.89
N LEU A 122 -2.25 9.03 4.15
CA LEU A 122 -1.94 10.45 3.94
C LEU A 122 -0.83 10.93 4.88
N ASP A 123 -0.82 10.48 6.14
CA ASP A 123 0.27 10.73 7.10
C ASP A 123 1.60 10.13 6.59
N MET A 124 1.56 8.88 6.10
CA MET A 124 2.73 8.24 5.49
C MET A 124 3.28 9.04 4.30
N ILE A 125 2.42 9.48 3.37
CA ILE A 125 2.84 10.28 2.22
C ILE A 125 3.57 11.55 2.68
N ARG A 126 3.00 12.29 3.64
CA ARG A 126 3.61 13.51 4.19
C ARG A 126 4.94 13.24 4.88
N ARG A 127 5.03 12.18 5.71
CA ARG A 127 6.26 11.81 6.43
C ARG A 127 7.35 11.32 5.49
N VAL A 128 7.03 10.44 4.54
CA VAL A 128 7.99 9.97 3.52
C VAL A 128 8.50 11.13 2.70
N GLY A 129 7.63 12.04 2.26
CA GLY A 129 8.03 13.24 1.54
C GLY A 129 8.94 14.15 2.38
N PHE A 130 8.63 14.35 3.66
CA PHE A 130 9.47 15.13 4.56
C PHE A 130 10.86 14.51 4.72
N ILE A 131 10.96 13.23 5.07
CA ILE A 131 12.25 12.56 5.28
C ILE A 131 13.07 12.43 4.00
N ALA A 132 12.44 12.31 2.83
CA ALA A 132 13.10 12.24 1.53
C ALA A 132 13.52 13.61 0.97
N GLY A 133 13.07 14.71 1.62
CA GLY A 133 13.38 16.08 1.18
C GLY A 133 12.46 16.59 0.06
N ALA A 134 11.21 16.09 -0.01
CA ALA A 134 10.19 16.48 -0.99
C ALA A 134 8.85 16.88 -0.32
N LYS A 135 8.94 17.56 0.82
CA LYS A 135 7.79 17.88 1.70
C LYS A 135 6.64 18.57 0.95
N GLU A 136 6.94 19.62 0.18
CA GLU A 136 5.91 20.43 -0.50
C GLU A 136 5.11 19.60 -1.51
N LYS A 137 5.81 18.76 -2.28
CA LYS A 137 5.14 17.85 -3.23
C LYS A 137 4.29 16.80 -2.53
N ALA A 138 4.76 16.27 -1.41
CA ALA A 138 4.03 15.29 -0.63
C ALA A 138 2.78 15.88 0.03
N ASP A 139 2.87 17.10 0.57
CA ASP A 139 1.74 17.80 1.14
C ASP A 139 0.68 18.12 0.08
N ALA A 140 1.09 18.56 -1.12
CA ALA A 140 0.18 18.80 -2.24
C ALA A 140 -0.50 17.51 -2.72
N LEU A 141 0.26 16.42 -2.87
CA LEU A 141 -0.27 15.11 -3.24
C LEU A 141 -1.28 14.59 -2.21
N ALA A 142 -0.94 14.68 -0.93
CA ALA A 142 -1.84 14.23 0.14
C ALA A 142 -3.14 15.05 0.16
N ALA A 143 -3.07 16.36 -0.05
CA ALA A 143 -4.25 17.23 -0.12
C ALA A 143 -5.13 16.91 -1.36
N GLU A 144 -4.53 16.64 -2.51
CA GLU A 144 -5.24 16.21 -3.72
C GLU A 144 -6.01 14.90 -3.49
N ILE A 145 -5.35 13.89 -2.91
CA ILE A 145 -5.97 12.60 -2.59
C ILE A 145 -7.12 12.80 -1.59
N GLU A 146 -6.90 13.56 -0.51
CA GLU A 146 -7.90 13.84 0.51
C GLU A 146 -9.16 14.48 -0.09
N ALA A 147 -9.00 15.47 -0.96
CA ALA A 147 -10.10 16.13 -1.66
C ALA A 147 -10.87 15.19 -2.60
N SER A 148 -10.16 14.31 -3.32
CA SER A 148 -10.78 13.34 -4.23
C SER A 148 -11.64 12.32 -3.47
N PHE A 149 -11.16 11.83 -2.32
CA PHE A 149 -11.94 10.94 -1.45
C PHE A 149 -13.12 11.64 -0.77
N ALA A 150 -12.97 12.87 -0.34
CA ALA A 150 -14.10 13.65 0.20
C ALA A 150 -15.23 13.81 -0.84
N THR A 151 -14.88 14.02 -2.11
CA THR A 151 -15.85 14.07 -3.22
C THR A 151 -16.53 12.71 -3.42
N LEU A 152 -15.77 11.61 -3.40
CA LEU A 152 -16.28 10.25 -3.50
C LEU A 152 -17.27 9.94 -2.38
N GLU A 153 -16.91 10.24 -1.12
CA GLU A 153 -17.73 9.99 0.06
C GLU A 153 -19.04 10.79 0.03
N THR A 154 -19.00 12.05 -0.41
CA THR A 154 -20.18 12.89 -0.59
C THR A 154 -21.12 12.29 -1.64
N ALA A 155 -20.59 11.86 -2.77
CA ALA A 155 -21.38 11.19 -3.81
C ALA A 155 -21.90 9.82 -3.32
N ALA A 156 -21.17 9.12 -2.43
CA ALA A 156 -21.59 7.86 -1.84
C ALA A 156 -22.83 8.01 -1.00
N THR A 157 -22.87 9.00 -0.13
CA THR A 157 -23.99 9.25 0.78
C THR A 157 -25.24 9.76 0.06
N ALA A 158 -25.09 10.42 -1.10
CA ALA A 158 -26.21 10.94 -1.87
C ALA A 158 -27.04 9.90 -2.61
N VAL A 159 -26.47 8.74 -2.91
CA VAL A 159 -27.08 7.75 -3.86
C VAL A 159 -27.93 6.69 -3.17
N THR A 160 -27.57 6.20 -1.98
CA THR A 160 -28.36 5.14 -1.32
C THR A 160 -28.32 5.24 0.21
N ASN A 161 -29.46 4.92 0.87
CA ASN A 161 -29.52 4.69 2.31
C ASN A 161 -29.07 3.26 2.70
N GLN A 162 -28.77 2.40 1.74
CA GLN A 162 -28.33 1.01 1.97
C GLN A 162 -27.08 0.72 1.13
N PRO A 163 -25.90 0.62 1.75
CA PRO A 163 -24.68 0.27 1.06
C PRO A 163 -24.74 -1.12 0.45
N VAL A 164 -24.26 -1.28 -0.77
CA VAL A 164 -24.14 -2.57 -1.45
C VAL A 164 -23.13 -3.45 -0.72
N SER A 165 -23.52 -4.68 -0.33
CA SER A 165 -22.63 -5.61 0.35
C SER A 165 -21.63 -6.24 -0.62
N VAL A 166 -20.34 -6.26 -0.22
CA VAL A 166 -19.23 -6.73 -1.03
C VAL A 166 -18.38 -7.73 -0.27
N ALA A 167 -18.07 -8.88 -0.89
CA ALA A 167 -16.98 -9.75 -0.48
C ALA A 167 -15.76 -9.47 -1.36
N TYR A 168 -14.65 -9.01 -0.75
CA TYR A 168 -13.42 -8.68 -1.45
C TYR A 168 -12.38 -9.79 -1.27
N PHE A 169 -12.04 -10.51 -2.32
CA PHE A 169 -11.12 -11.64 -2.30
C PHE A 169 -9.70 -11.20 -2.67
N ILE A 170 -8.74 -11.62 -1.84
CA ILE A 170 -7.29 -11.40 -2.06
C ILE A 170 -6.55 -12.70 -2.39
N TRP A 171 -7.11 -13.86 -2.08
CA TRP A 171 -6.47 -15.16 -2.29
C TRP A 171 -7.47 -16.28 -2.58
N ARG A 172 -7.01 -17.29 -3.33
CA ARG A 172 -7.77 -18.50 -3.67
C ARG A 172 -6.99 -19.73 -3.24
N LYS A 173 -7.64 -20.62 -2.48
CA LYS A 173 -7.07 -21.88 -1.94
C LYS A 173 -5.94 -21.63 -0.92
N PRO A 174 -6.34 -21.33 0.32
CA PRO A 174 -7.73 -21.15 0.77
C PRO A 174 -8.34 -19.85 0.25
N TYR A 175 -9.67 -19.69 0.31
CA TYR A 175 -10.30 -18.41 0.08
C TYR A 175 -9.96 -17.46 1.22
N MET A 176 -9.38 -16.31 0.90
CA MET A 176 -9.13 -15.26 1.88
C MET A 176 -9.79 -13.96 1.42
N VAL A 177 -10.44 -13.29 2.35
CA VAL A 177 -11.12 -12.01 2.10
C VAL A 177 -10.49 -10.90 2.93
N ALA A 178 -10.62 -9.66 2.46
CA ALA A 178 -10.30 -8.48 3.26
C ALA A 178 -11.49 -8.17 4.16
N ALA A 179 -11.28 -8.20 5.47
CA ALA A 179 -12.27 -7.91 6.52
C ALA A 179 -11.88 -6.65 7.31
N THR A 180 -12.57 -6.38 8.40
CA THR A 180 -12.36 -5.19 9.24
C THR A 180 -10.91 -5.04 9.70
N GLY A 181 -10.45 -3.78 9.78
CA GLY A 181 -9.10 -3.43 10.19
C GLY A 181 -8.04 -3.56 9.09
N THR A 182 -8.46 -3.67 7.83
CA THR A 182 -7.58 -3.61 6.67
C THR A 182 -7.76 -2.29 5.92
N PHE A 183 -6.73 -1.87 5.21
CA PHE A 183 -6.80 -0.70 4.33
C PHE A 183 -7.88 -0.86 3.25
N ILE A 184 -8.02 -2.07 2.71
CA ILE A 184 -9.06 -2.41 1.73
C ILE A 184 -10.46 -2.19 2.31
N ASP A 185 -10.71 -2.59 3.56
CA ASP A 185 -11.99 -2.36 4.23
C ASP A 185 -12.32 -0.88 4.39
N ASP A 186 -11.33 -0.06 4.78
CA ASP A 186 -11.51 1.39 4.86
C ASP A 186 -11.89 1.99 3.50
N LEU A 187 -11.21 1.59 2.44
CA LEU A 187 -11.49 2.08 1.08
C LEU A 187 -12.85 1.60 0.55
N LEU A 188 -13.26 0.36 0.83
CA LEU A 188 -14.61 -0.13 0.50
C LEU A 188 -15.69 0.74 1.15
N ARG A 189 -15.55 1.04 2.45
CA ARG A 189 -16.51 1.89 3.18
C ARG A 189 -16.57 3.31 2.61
N ARG A 190 -15.43 3.91 2.30
CA ARG A 190 -15.35 5.24 1.67
C ARG A 190 -15.98 5.27 0.28
N ALA A 191 -15.86 4.17 -0.46
CA ALA A 191 -16.53 3.98 -1.73
C ALA A 191 -18.06 3.73 -1.60
N GLY A 192 -18.61 3.66 -0.38
CA GLY A 192 -20.03 3.43 -0.13
C GLY A 192 -20.47 1.98 -0.19
N PHE A 193 -19.53 1.03 -0.07
CA PHE A 193 -19.82 -0.39 0.06
C PHE A 193 -19.88 -0.82 1.53
N ALA A 194 -20.66 -1.88 1.81
CA ALA A 194 -20.62 -2.60 3.07
C ALA A 194 -19.77 -3.87 2.91
N ASN A 195 -18.84 -4.10 3.81
CA ASN A 195 -18.04 -5.31 3.79
C ASN A 195 -18.88 -6.50 4.30
N ALA A 196 -19.09 -7.53 3.47
CA ALA A 196 -19.87 -8.71 3.82
C ALA A 196 -19.25 -9.52 4.98
N PHE A 197 -17.97 -9.33 5.24
CA PHE A 197 -17.20 -9.98 6.31
C PHE A 197 -16.77 -9.02 7.43
N ALA A 198 -17.49 -7.92 7.63
CA ALA A 198 -17.16 -6.90 8.64
C ALA A 198 -17.12 -7.43 10.08
N ALA A 199 -17.76 -8.56 10.37
CA ALA A 199 -17.73 -9.22 11.68
C ALA A 199 -16.40 -9.96 11.96
N GLN A 200 -15.55 -10.15 10.95
CA GLN A 200 -14.24 -10.77 11.05
C GLN A 200 -13.14 -9.70 11.00
N SER A 201 -11.90 -10.06 11.29
CA SER A 201 -10.77 -9.11 11.29
C SER A 201 -9.67 -9.54 10.35
N ARG A 202 -8.98 -8.55 9.78
CA ARG A 202 -7.81 -8.70 8.93
C ARG A 202 -8.12 -9.48 7.64
N TYR A 203 -7.47 -10.61 7.42
CA TYR A 203 -7.57 -11.41 6.21
C TYR A 203 -7.96 -12.84 6.55
N PRO A 204 -9.22 -13.08 6.97
CA PRO A 204 -9.66 -14.42 7.37
C PRO A 204 -9.74 -15.36 6.17
N GLU A 205 -9.49 -16.64 6.44
CA GLU A 205 -9.86 -17.72 5.58
C GLU A 205 -11.36 -18.01 5.75
N ILE A 206 -12.06 -18.22 4.63
CA ILE A 206 -13.48 -18.56 4.63
C ILE A 206 -13.76 -19.80 3.76
N SER A 207 -14.84 -20.50 4.06
CA SER A 207 -15.33 -21.59 3.22
C SER A 207 -16.31 -21.09 2.16
N ALA A 208 -16.59 -21.93 1.14
CA ALA A 208 -17.65 -21.67 0.17
C ALA A 208 -19.02 -21.52 0.84
N ASP A 209 -19.30 -22.32 1.88
CA ASP A 209 -20.56 -22.25 2.63
C ASP A 209 -20.69 -20.91 3.38
N GLN A 210 -19.60 -20.42 3.98
CA GLN A 210 -19.59 -19.11 4.62
C GLN A 210 -19.83 -17.98 3.62
N LEU A 211 -19.26 -18.09 2.42
CA LEU A 211 -19.52 -17.14 1.35
C LEU A 211 -20.97 -17.17 0.90
N ALA A 212 -21.54 -18.37 0.71
CA ALA A 212 -22.95 -18.55 0.34
C ALA A 212 -23.91 -17.99 1.42
N GLN A 213 -23.60 -18.22 2.71
CA GLN A 213 -24.38 -17.69 3.85
C GLN A 213 -24.30 -16.16 3.95
N ALA A 214 -23.14 -15.57 3.69
CA ALA A 214 -22.95 -14.11 3.68
C ALA A 214 -23.75 -13.45 2.55
N ALA A 215 -24.05 -14.19 1.48
CA ALA A 215 -24.86 -13.78 0.33
C ALA A 215 -24.55 -12.34 -0.15
N PRO A 216 -23.30 -11.99 -0.44
CA PRO A 216 -22.93 -10.64 -0.84
C PRO A 216 -23.61 -10.27 -2.16
N GLN A 217 -23.99 -9.00 -2.30
CA GLN A 217 -24.55 -8.51 -3.56
C GLN A 217 -23.48 -8.42 -4.65
N ARG A 218 -22.21 -8.20 -4.24
CA ARG A 218 -21.07 -8.21 -5.16
C ARG A 218 -19.91 -9.03 -4.63
N ILE A 219 -19.15 -9.61 -5.54
CA ILE A 219 -17.87 -10.26 -5.25
C ILE A 219 -16.80 -9.57 -6.07
N PHE A 220 -15.83 -8.99 -5.39
CA PHE A 220 -14.65 -8.39 -5.99
C PHE A 220 -13.48 -9.37 -5.91
N LEU A 221 -12.96 -9.76 -7.07
CA LEU A 221 -11.79 -10.62 -7.22
C LEU A 221 -10.58 -9.74 -7.56
N SER A 222 -9.69 -9.56 -6.61
CA SER A 222 -8.53 -8.68 -6.76
C SER A 222 -7.53 -9.24 -7.76
N SER A 223 -6.95 -8.36 -8.61
CA SER A 223 -5.87 -8.74 -9.52
C SER A 223 -4.56 -9.09 -8.79
N GLU A 224 -4.44 -8.73 -7.51
CA GLU A 224 -3.30 -9.03 -6.63
C GLU A 224 -3.74 -9.23 -5.16
N PRO A 225 -2.92 -9.85 -4.29
CA PRO A 225 -1.67 -10.57 -4.62
C PRO A 225 -1.91 -11.88 -5.37
N TYR A 226 -3.11 -12.48 -5.29
CA TYR A 226 -3.49 -13.61 -6.13
C TYR A 226 -4.04 -13.09 -7.46
N PRO A 227 -3.50 -13.54 -8.62
CA PRO A 227 -3.91 -13.03 -9.92
C PRO A 227 -5.25 -13.62 -10.35
N PHE A 228 -6.35 -13.13 -9.76
CA PHE A 228 -7.67 -13.50 -10.24
C PHE A 228 -7.88 -13.08 -11.70
N GLY A 229 -8.64 -13.88 -12.44
CA GLY A 229 -8.94 -13.64 -13.85
C GLY A 229 -10.25 -14.31 -14.25
N GLU A 230 -10.69 -14.14 -15.48
CA GLU A 230 -11.99 -14.61 -16.00
C GLU A 230 -12.27 -16.08 -15.72
N LYS A 231 -11.26 -16.95 -15.78
CA LYS A 231 -11.35 -18.38 -15.48
C LYS A 231 -11.88 -18.70 -14.08
N HIS A 232 -11.89 -17.72 -13.17
CA HIS A 232 -12.36 -17.90 -11.79
C HIS A 232 -13.81 -17.48 -11.60
N LEU A 233 -14.40 -16.69 -12.52
CA LEU A 233 -15.75 -16.14 -12.38
C LEU A 233 -16.80 -17.23 -12.18
N ALA A 234 -16.75 -18.30 -12.98
CA ALA A 234 -17.71 -19.40 -12.92
C ALA A 234 -17.72 -20.11 -11.54
N GLU A 235 -16.57 -20.23 -10.90
CA GLU A 235 -16.45 -20.83 -9.56
C GLU A 235 -17.22 -20.02 -8.51
N PHE A 236 -17.03 -18.72 -8.47
CA PHE A 236 -17.73 -17.85 -7.53
C PHE A 236 -19.21 -17.66 -7.89
N GLN A 237 -19.55 -17.68 -9.18
CA GLN A 237 -20.94 -17.63 -9.64
C GLN A 237 -21.72 -18.88 -9.22
N ALA A 238 -21.08 -20.04 -9.17
CA ALA A 238 -21.70 -21.27 -8.68
C ALA A 238 -21.99 -21.22 -7.17
N ILE A 239 -21.12 -20.54 -6.37
CA ILE A 239 -21.32 -20.38 -4.92
C ILE A 239 -22.38 -19.31 -4.62
N CYS A 240 -22.36 -18.19 -5.33
CA CYS A 240 -23.27 -17.06 -5.14
C CYS A 240 -23.95 -16.69 -6.46
N PRO A 241 -24.99 -17.43 -6.93
CA PRO A 241 -25.62 -17.20 -8.23
C PRO A 241 -26.23 -15.81 -8.42
N ALA A 242 -26.65 -15.14 -7.35
CA ALA A 242 -27.24 -13.81 -7.40
C ALA A 242 -26.25 -12.67 -7.33
N ALA A 243 -24.97 -12.93 -6.96
CA ALA A 243 -23.96 -11.90 -6.82
C ALA A 243 -23.46 -11.40 -8.18
N LYS A 244 -23.18 -10.09 -8.29
CA LYS A 244 -22.42 -9.54 -9.40
C LYS A 244 -20.92 -9.70 -9.12
N ILE A 245 -20.23 -10.48 -9.96
CA ILE A 245 -18.80 -10.76 -9.79
C ILE A 245 -18.00 -9.90 -10.75
N ALA A 246 -16.96 -9.26 -10.23
CA ALA A 246 -16.04 -8.44 -11.03
C ALA A 246 -14.60 -8.74 -10.65
N ILE A 247 -13.73 -8.79 -11.66
CA ILE A 247 -12.28 -8.68 -11.46
C ILE A 247 -11.98 -7.20 -11.31
N ILE A 248 -11.26 -6.86 -10.26
CA ILE A 248 -10.94 -5.47 -9.96
C ILE A 248 -9.43 -5.27 -9.88
N ASP A 249 -9.01 -4.03 -10.14
CA ASP A 249 -7.63 -3.62 -9.97
C ASP A 249 -7.29 -3.56 -8.47
N GLY A 250 -6.50 -4.55 -8.03
CA GLY A 250 -6.10 -4.68 -6.64
C GLY A 250 -5.14 -3.59 -6.19
N GLU A 251 -4.29 -3.08 -7.08
CA GLU A 251 -3.35 -2.01 -6.75
C GLU A 251 -4.08 -0.74 -6.31
N LEU A 252 -5.22 -0.42 -6.91
CA LEU A 252 -6.02 0.75 -6.55
C LEU A 252 -6.72 0.63 -5.19
N PHE A 253 -6.82 -0.60 -4.63
CA PHE A 253 -7.36 -0.86 -3.30
C PHE A 253 -6.30 -1.13 -2.23
N SER A 254 -5.07 -1.49 -2.62
CA SER A 254 -4.03 -1.94 -1.67
C SER A 254 -2.79 -1.05 -1.64
N TRP A 255 -2.53 -0.24 -2.67
CA TRP A 255 -1.37 0.62 -2.73
C TRP A 255 -1.64 1.99 -2.10
N TYR A 256 -1.12 2.19 -0.91
CA TYR A 256 -1.33 3.38 -0.07
C TYR A 256 -0.35 4.54 -0.33
N GLY A 257 0.19 4.64 -1.55
CA GLY A 257 1.07 5.73 -2.00
C GLY A 257 0.36 6.71 -2.94
N SER A 258 1.11 7.22 -3.91
CA SER A 258 0.63 8.18 -4.93
C SER A 258 -0.46 7.63 -5.84
N ARG A 259 -0.57 6.29 -5.95
CA ARG A 259 -1.63 5.61 -6.73
C ARG A 259 -3.03 5.92 -6.22
N LEU A 260 -3.19 6.29 -4.97
CA LEU A 260 -4.48 6.72 -4.39
C LEU A 260 -5.10 7.92 -5.12
N ARG A 261 -4.31 8.71 -5.86
CA ARG A 261 -4.80 9.76 -6.76
C ARG A 261 -5.83 9.23 -7.77
N GLN A 262 -5.68 7.97 -8.21
CA GLN A 262 -6.54 7.32 -9.20
C GLN A 262 -7.70 6.57 -8.56
N SER A 263 -7.57 6.18 -7.28
CA SER A 263 -8.48 5.26 -6.59
C SER A 263 -9.90 5.80 -6.48
N ALA A 264 -10.09 7.07 -6.09
CA ALA A 264 -11.42 7.65 -5.92
C ALA A 264 -12.23 7.66 -7.23
N ALA A 265 -11.60 8.01 -8.36
CA ALA A 265 -12.24 7.98 -9.67
C ALA A 265 -12.60 6.55 -10.10
N TYR A 266 -11.71 5.58 -9.85
CA TYR A 266 -11.96 4.17 -10.12
C TYR A 266 -13.13 3.63 -9.28
N PHE A 267 -13.17 3.92 -7.98
CA PHE A 267 -14.23 3.44 -7.09
C PHE A 267 -15.59 3.98 -7.46
N SER A 268 -15.69 5.20 -7.98
CA SER A 268 -16.95 5.76 -8.47
C SER A 268 -17.53 4.98 -9.65
N GLN A 269 -16.71 4.30 -10.44
CA GLN A 269 -17.15 3.46 -11.57
C GLN A 269 -17.61 2.07 -11.14
N LEU A 270 -17.22 1.63 -9.94
CA LEU A 270 -17.59 0.32 -9.40
C LEU A 270 -18.98 0.32 -8.73
N ARG A 271 -19.67 1.41 -8.64
CA ARG A 271 -20.97 1.57 -7.97
C ARG A 271 -22.19 1.11 -8.76
#